data_abb12e2f5b88909eedeb2343e49d8a46
#
_entry.id   abb12e2f5b88909eedeb2343e49d8a46
#
_cell.length_a   1.000
_cell.length_b   1.000
_cell.length_c   1.000
_cell.angle_alpha   90.00
_cell.angle_beta   90.00
_cell.angle_gamma   90.00
#
_symmetry.space_group_name_H-M   'P 1'
#
loop_
_entity.id
_entity.type
_entity.pdbx_description
1 polymer ?
#
loop_
_entity_poly.entity_id
_entity_poly.type
_entity_poly.pdbx_seq_one_letter_code
_entity_poly.pdbx_strand_id
1 'polypeptide(L)'
;MAAETLDAIPDAPKDKIDFRLTIVLAAAILPAMDSIAVGFDVQGGGAPRTLTSAVLERLRADILSTKLVPGQKLHIAGLAKQFSVSLTAVREALSRLVADGLVQASDQRGFRVSPVSPADLEDVTRTRIDIEGLALRRSIERGNQAWLASVEQAFVALSAVPYRHPDDPQTHNEVWITRHRIFHRALVNACGSQWLLGFRDILHEQSERYRRLSVRRETGTVRDVEAEHAAIVHAVLRRDADAAVAALTQHFLRTMHLVELAAPKISEISETA
;
A
#
# COMPACT_ATOMS: atom_id res chain seq x y z
N MET A 1 -0.70 38.55 -12.15
CA MET A 1 -1.01 38.67 -10.70
C MET A 1 -2.49 38.36 -10.51
N ALA A 2 -2.82 37.14 -10.15
CA ALA A 2 -4.09 36.76 -9.58
C ALA A 2 -3.78 35.59 -8.63
N ALA A 3 -3.83 35.84 -7.34
CA ALA A 3 -3.77 34.82 -6.29
C ALA A 3 -5.17 34.20 -6.24
N GLU A 4 -5.33 32.96 -6.70
CA GLU A 4 -6.52 32.18 -6.46
C GLU A 4 -6.50 31.71 -5.00
N THR A 5 -7.42 32.27 -4.24
CA THR A 5 -7.77 31.87 -2.88
C THR A 5 -8.26 30.44 -2.90
N LEU A 6 -7.56 29.57 -2.19
CA LEU A 6 -8.04 28.23 -1.82
C LEU A 6 -9.31 28.40 -0.97
N ASP A 7 -10.46 28.21 -1.59
CA ASP A 7 -11.76 28.18 -0.90
C ASP A 7 -11.81 27.04 0.12
N ALA A 8 -12.33 27.38 1.27
CA ALA A 8 -12.47 26.51 2.43
C ALA A 8 -13.27 25.23 2.09
N ILE A 9 -12.69 24.09 2.37
CA ILE A 9 -13.31 22.78 2.26
C ILE A 9 -14.49 22.74 3.26
N PRO A 10 -15.73 22.38 2.83
CA PRO A 10 -16.84 22.26 3.74
C PRO A 10 -16.61 21.16 4.78
N ASP A 11 -16.93 21.50 6.02
CA ASP A 11 -16.88 20.61 7.19
C ASP A 11 -17.72 19.33 6.94
N ALA A 12 -17.19 18.19 7.32
CA ALA A 12 -17.87 16.90 7.19
C ALA A 12 -19.17 16.91 8.04
N PRO A 13 -20.25 16.23 7.59
CA PRO A 13 -21.52 16.21 8.32
C PRO A 13 -21.35 15.64 9.74
N LYS A 14 -21.88 16.33 10.72
CA LYS A 14 -21.75 16.05 12.16
C LYS A 14 -22.61 14.89 12.68
N ASP A 15 -23.22 14.11 11.80
CA ASP A 15 -23.98 12.93 12.23
C ASP A 15 -23.02 11.77 12.52
N LYS A 16 -22.52 11.79 13.75
CA LYS A 16 -21.82 10.65 14.34
C LYS A 16 -22.82 9.50 14.55
N ILE A 17 -23.07 8.73 13.50
CA ILE A 17 -23.58 7.39 13.69
C ILE A 17 -22.45 6.65 14.37
N ASP A 18 -22.68 6.19 15.61
CA ASP A 18 -21.69 5.49 16.41
C ASP A 18 -21.44 4.11 15.79
N PHE A 19 -20.56 4.09 14.79
CA PHE A 19 -20.17 2.88 14.04
C PHE A 19 -19.58 1.81 14.96
N ARG A 20 -19.04 2.20 16.13
CA ARG A 20 -18.57 1.26 17.16
C ARG A 20 -19.72 0.45 17.72
N LEU A 21 -20.90 1.02 17.87
CA LEU A 21 -22.06 0.31 18.40
C LEU A 21 -22.63 -0.69 17.41
N THR A 22 -22.65 -0.37 16.13
CA THR A 22 -23.12 -1.28 15.06
C THR A 22 -22.15 -2.44 14.83
N ILE A 23 -20.84 -2.21 14.92
CA ILE A 23 -19.80 -3.24 14.79
C ILE A 23 -19.81 -4.17 16.02
N VAL A 24 -19.99 -3.62 17.23
CA VAL A 24 -20.07 -4.44 18.46
C VAL A 24 -21.32 -5.30 18.49
N LEU A 25 -22.47 -4.83 17.96
CA LEU A 25 -23.68 -5.65 17.84
C LEU A 25 -23.54 -6.78 16.81
N ALA A 26 -22.84 -6.53 15.69
CA ALA A 26 -22.56 -7.57 14.70
C ALA A 26 -21.57 -8.63 15.21
N ALA A 27 -20.60 -8.25 16.04
CA ALA A 27 -19.65 -9.16 16.68
C ALA A 27 -20.29 -10.01 17.78
N ALA A 28 -21.36 -9.53 18.43
CA ALA A 28 -22.04 -10.24 19.51
C ALA A 28 -23.04 -11.33 19.04
N ILE A 29 -23.35 -11.38 17.75
CA ILE A 29 -24.33 -12.34 17.15
C ILE A 29 -23.63 -13.49 16.41
N LEU A 30 -22.30 -13.50 16.32
CA LEU A 30 -21.56 -14.61 15.73
C LEU A 30 -21.30 -15.68 16.79
N PRO A 31 -22.00 -16.85 16.73
CA PRO A 31 -21.54 -18.00 17.51
C PRO A 31 -20.19 -18.45 16.96
N ALA A 32 -19.36 -18.97 17.86
CA ALA A 32 -18.05 -19.54 17.59
C ALA A 32 -18.03 -20.34 16.28
N MET A 33 -17.52 -19.76 15.24
CA MET A 33 -17.12 -20.43 14.00
C MET A 33 -15.60 -20.39 13.91
N ASP A 34 -14.94 -21.13 14.79
CA ASP A 34 -13.69 -21.78 14.46
C ASP A 34 -13.98 -22.70 13.26
N SER A 35 -13.26 -22.52 12.18
CA SER A 35 -13.32 -23.31 10.93
C SER A 35 -14.31 -22.85 9.85
N ILE A 36 -14.21 -21.62 9.39
CA ILE A 36 -14.32 -21.35 7.95
C ILE A 36 -13.08 -20.56 7.57
N ALA A 37 -12.02 -21.27 7.27
CA ALA A 37 -10.99 -20.80 6.39
C ALA A 37 -11.67 -20.56 5.04
N VAL A 38 -12.23 -19.35 4.83
CA VAL A 38 -12.49 -18.86 3.51
C VAL A 38 -11.13 -18.74 2.88
N GLY A 39 -10.81 -19.72 2.06
CA GLY A 39 -9.56 -19.84 1.35
C GLY A 39 -9.31 -18.62 0.46
N PHE A 40 -8.83 -17.54 1.04
CA PHE A 40 -7.89 -16.71 0.34
C PHE A 40 -6.61 -17.52 0.30
N ASP A 41 -6.47 -18.26 -0.78
CA ASP A 41 -5.25 -18.98 -1.11
C ASP A 41 -4.10 -17.95 -1.28
N VAL A 42 -3.54 -17.52 -0.16
CA VAL A 42 -2.20 -16.94 -0.08
C VAL A 42 -1.18 -18.09 -0.22
N GLN A 43 -1.64 -19.30 -0.29
CA GLN A 43 -0.97 -20.48 -0.74
C GLN A 43 -1.27 -20.64 -2.25
N GLY A 44 -0.62 -19.83 -3.08
CA GLY A 44 -0.27 -20.31 -4.40
C GLY A 44 0.31 -21.71 -4.19
N GLY A 45 -0.42 -22.73 -4.64
CA GLY A 45 -0.15 -24.14 -4.39
C GLY A 45 1.32 -24.46 -4.54
N GLY A 46 1.89 -25.11 -3.56
CA GLY A 46 3.31 -25.35 -3.38
C GLY A 46 4.03 -26.03 -4.55
N ALA A 47 4.33 -25.24 -5.57
CA ALA A 47 5.55 -25.50 -6.31
C ALA A 47 6.71 -25.19 -5.33
N PRO A 48 7.73 -26.05 -5.23
CA PRO A 48 8.86 -25.84 -4.34
C PRO A 48 9.39 -24.42 -4.62
N ARG A 49 9.40 -23.55 -3.57
CA ARG A 49 9.91 -22.18 -3.72
C ARG A 49 11.33 -22.28 -4.19
N THR A 50 11.58 -21.86 -5.44
CA THR A 50 12.94 -21.87 -5.97
C THR A 50 13.79 -20.92 -5.13
N LEU A 51 15.08 -21.22 -5.00
CA LEU A 51 16.02 -20.31 -4.32
C LEU A 51 15.92 -18.89 -4.89
N THR A 52 15.72 -18.75 -6.19
CA THR A 52 15.48 -17.47 -6.86
C THR A 52 14.24 -16.75 -6.33
N SER A 53 13.12 -17.46 -6.15
CA SER A 53 11.89 -16.86 -5.61
C SER A 53 12.07 -16.41 -4.16
N ALA A 54 12.78 -17.17 -3.35
CA ALA A 54 13.07 -16.78 -1.95
C ALA A 54 13.98 -15.53 -1.89
N VAL A 55 15.00 -15.45 -2.76
CA VAL A 55 15.86 -14.25 -2.88
C VAL A 55 15.07 -13.04 -3.37
N LEU A 56 14.20 -13.21 -4.38
CA LEU A 56 13.34 -12.15 -4.88
C LEU A 56 12.46 -11.57 -3.78
N GLU A 57 11.74 -12.42 -3.05
CA GLU A 57 10.87 -12.00 -1.96
C GLU A 57 11.64 -11.28 -0.85
N ARG A 58 12.83 -11.80 -0.50
CA ARG A 58 13.66 -11.17 0.52
C ARG A 58 14.18 -9.81 0.09
N LEU A 59 14.73 -9.69 -1.12
CA LEU A 59 15.19 -8.40 -1.64
C LEU A 59 14.05 -7.39 -1.75
N ARG A 60 12.87 -7.82 -2.22
CA ARG A 60 11.67 -6.99 -2.25
C ARG A 60 11.33 -6.47 -0.85
N ALA A 61 11.28 -7.36 0.14
CA ALA A 61 11.00 -6.98 1.54
C ALA A 61 12.04 -6.01 2.09
N ASP A 62 13.33 -6.22 1.81
CA ASP A 62 14.41 -5.36 2.27
C ASP A 62 14.39 -3.98 1.58
N ILE A 63 13.96 -3.87 0.32
CA ILE A 63 13.74 -2.59 -0.38
C ILE A 63 12.51 -1.89 0.18
N LEU A 64 11.38 -2.58 0.30
CA LEU A 64 10.14 -1.99 0.81
C LEU A 64 10.25 -1.56 2.27
N SER A 65 11.00 -2.29 3.10
CA SER A 65 11.26 -1.92 4.50
C SER A 65 12.37 -0.87 4.67
N THR A 66 12.92 -0.35 3.57
CA THR A 66 14.04 0.62 3.57
C THR A 66 15.34 0.13 4.22
N LYS A 67 15.51 -1.18 4.39
CA LYS A 67 16.80 -1.77 4.76
C LYS A 67 17.82 -1.63 3.64
N LEU A 68 17.36 -1.78 2.38
CA LEU A 68 18.08 -1.39 1.19
C LEU A 68 17.55 -0.02 0.77
N VAL A 69 18.37 1.01 0.95
CA VAL A 69 17.95 2.40 0.77
C VAL A 69 17.88 2.81 -0.71
N PRO A 70 17.04 3.78 -1.10
CA PRO A 70 16.99 4.31 -2.46
C PRO A 70 18.38 4.74 -2.96
N GLY A 71 18.71 4.39 -4.21
CA GLY A 71 20.01 4.67 -4.82
C GLY A 71 21.13 3.69 -4.44
N GLN A 72 20.96 2.85 -3.45
CA GLN A 72 21.97 1.91 -2.98
C GLN A 72 22.38 0.93 -4.09
N LYS A 73 23.69 0.77 -4.29
CA LYS A 73 24.26 -0.20 -5.22
C LYS A 73 24.10 -1.63 -4.69
N LEU A 74 23.61 -2.52 -5.54
CA LEU A 74 23.36 -3.93 -5.22
C LEU A 74 24.49 -4.81 -5.81
N HIS A 75 25.37 -5.29 -4.95
CA HIS A 75 26.52 -6.11 -5.35
C HIS A 75 26.11 -7.58 -5.45
N ILE A 76 25.99 -8.11 -6.69
CA ILE A 76 25.54 -9.49 -6.96
C ILE A 76 26.37 -10.51 -6.15
N ALA A 77 27.70 -10.40 -6.14
CA ALA A 77 28.56 -11.33 -5.42
C ALA A 77 28.36 -11.28 -3.89
N GLY A 78 28.14 -10.10 -3.34
CA GLY A 78 27.81 -9.91 -1.91
C GLY A 78 26.49 -10.56 -1.56
N LEU A 79 25.44 -10.29 -2.36
CA LEU A 79 24.11 -10.88 -2.18
C LEU A 79 24.11 -12.40 -2.34
N ALA A 80 24.85 -12.94 -3.33
CA ALA A 80 24.99 -14.38 -3.52
C ALA A 80 25.61 -15.06 -2.30
N LYS A 81 26.65 -14.44 -1.72
CA LYS A 81 27.27 -14.91 -0.49
C LYS A 81 26.31 -14.81 0.70
N GLN A 82 25.61 -13.68 0.85
CA GLN A 82 24.66 -13.44 1.95
C GLN A 82 23.50 -14.44 1.97
N PHE A 83 22.96 -14.76 0.78
CA PHE A 83 21.80 -15.66 0.64
C PHE A 83 22.21 -17.13 0.39
N SER A 84 23.52 -17.43 0.29
CA SER A 84 24.06 -18.77 -0.02
C SER A 84 23.47 -19.34 -1.32
N VAL A 85 23.40 -18.53 -2.38
CA VAL A 85 22.85 -18.89 -3.69
C VAL A 85 23.85 -18.56 -4.82
N SER A 86 23.55 -19.04 -6.05
CA SER A 86 24.37 -18.72 -7.23
C SER A 86 24.22 -17.26 -7.66
N LEU A 87 25.24 -16.71 -8.32
CA LEU A 87 25.21 -15.39 -8.96
C LEU A 87 24.05 -15.26 -9.96
N THR A 88 23.74 -16.36 -10.66
CA THR A 88 22.62 -16.42 -11.63
C THR A 88 21.27 -16.23 -10.94
N ALA A 89 21.03 -16.88 -9.79
CA ALA A 89 19.79 -16.73 -9.04
C ALA A 89 19.59 -15.29 -8.55
N VAL A 90 20.66 -14.64 -8.06
CA VAL A 90 20.60 -13.22 -7.66
C VAL A 90 20.30 -12.32 -8.85
N ARG A 91 20.98 -12.56 -10.00
CA ARG A 91 20.76 -11.74 -11.20
C ARG A 91 19.34 -11.88 -11.73
N GLU A 92 18.77 -13.09 -11.73
CA GLU A 92 17.39 -13.32 -12.11
C GLU A 92 16.41 -12.61 -11.18
N ALA A 93 16.60 -12.70 -9.86
CA ALA A 93 15.80 -12.00 -8.87
C ALA A 93 15.85 -10.48 -9.08
N LEU A 94 17.04 -9.91 -9.28
CA LEU A 94 17.22 -8.48 -9.55
C LEU A 94 16.57 -8.06 -10.87
N SER A 95 16.64 -8.88 -11.93
CA SER A 95 15.98 -8.59 -13.21
C SER A 95 14.46 -8.53 -13.07
N ARG A 96 13.86 -9.37 -12.22
CA ARG A 96 12.42 -9.29 -11.90
C ARG A 96 12.10 -8.01 -11.15
N LEU A 97 12.93 -7.61 -10.19
CA LEU A 97 12.75 -6.33 -9.46
C LEU A 97 12.93 -5.11 -10.37
N VAL A 98 13.70 -5.23 -11.46
CA VAL A 98 13.78 -4.18 -12.50
C VAL A 98 12.44 -4.07 -13.24
N ALA A 99 11.81 -5.19 -13.60
CA ALA A 99 10.50 -5.20 -14.24
C ALA A 99 9.40 -4.58 -13.33
N ASP A 100 9.54 -4.74 -11.99
CA ASP A 100 8.64 -4.15 -11.00
C ASP A 100 9.00 -2.69 -10.66
N GLY A 101 10.06 -2.12 -11.25
CA GLY A 101 10.51 -0.74 -11.00
C GLY A 101 11.18 -0.52 -9.64
N LEU A 102 11.41 -1.57 -8.85
CA LEU A 102 12.06 -1.47 -7.53
C LEU A 102 13.59 -1.37 -7.61
N VAL A 103 14.15 -1.81 -8.73
CA VAL A 103 15.59 -1.81 -9.02
C VAL A 103 15.81 -1.20 -10.41
N GLN A 104 16.90 -0.49 -10.58
CA GLN A 104 17.39 -0.02 -11.88
C GLN A 104 18.63 -0.81 -12.28
N ALA A 105 18.63 -1.28 -13.54
CA ALA A 105 19.83 -1.82 -14.17
C ALA A 105 20.52 -0.68 -14.95
N SER A 106 21.82 -0.54 -14.79
CA SER A 106 22.65 0.36 -15.60
C SER A 106 23.67 -0.47 -16.37
N ASP A 107 23.78 -0.23 -17.67
CA ASP A 107 24.78 -0.88 -18.49
C ASP A 107 26.17 -0.66 -17.88
N GLN A 108 26.92 -1.75 -17.70
CA GLN A 108 28.27 -1.79 -17.10
C GLN A 108 28.38 -1.33 -15.63
N ARG A 109 27.31 -0.79 -15.01
CA ARG A 109 27.31 -0.31 -13.60
C ARG A 109 26.56 -1.23 -12.63
N GLY A 110 25.90 -2.26 -13.14
CA GLY A 110 25.19 -3.26 -12.35
C GLY A 110 23.79 -2.79 -11.92
N PHE A 111 23.37 -3.15 -10.71
CA PHE A 111 22.03 -2.88 -10.17
C PHE A 111 22.05 -1.89 -9.03
N ARG A 112 21.02 -1.07 -8.95
CA ARG A 112 20.75 -0.13 -7.83
C ARG A 112 19.30 -0.20 -7.42
N VAL A 113 19.01 0.06 -6.15
CA VAL A 113 17.64 0.33 -5.70
C VAL A 113 17.15 1.59 -6.41
N SER A 114 15.94 1.54 -6.96
CA SER A 114 15.38 2.71 -7.68
C SER A 114 15.36 3.93 -6.76
N PRO A 115 15.80 5.10 -7.22
CA PRO A 115 15.74 6.33 -6.45
C PRO A 115 14.30 6.71 -6.13
N VAL A 116 14.11 7.68 -5.27
CA VAL A 116 12.84 8.32 -4.95
C VAL A 116 12.96 9.81 -5.21
N SER A 117 11.88 10.43 -5.68
CA SER A 117 11.83 11.87 -5.90
C SER A 117 10.43 12.43 -5.71
N PRO A 118 10.27 13.74 -5.44
CA PRO A 118 8.93 14.36 -5.38
C PRO A 118 8.14 14.21 -6.69
N ALA A 119 8.80 14.35 -7.84
CA ALA A 119 8.16 14.18 -9.15
C ALA A 119 7.65 12.75 -9.38
N ASP A 120 8.44 11.73 -9.00
CA ASP A 120 8.02 10.33 -9.07
C ASP A 120 6.88 10.02 -8.09
N LEU A 121 6.91 10.58 -6.88
CA LEU A 121 5.81 10.46 -5.91
C LEU A 121 4.50 11.03 -6.46
N GLU A 122 4.55 12.20 -7.07
CA GLU A 122 3.38 12.84 -7.70
C GLU A 122 2.83 11.97 -8.84
N ASP A 123 3.70 11.49 -9.73
CA ASP A 123 3.32 10.65 -10.87
C ASP A 123 2.72 9.32 -10.43
N VAL A 124 3.37 8.62 -9.51
CA VAL A 124 2.84 7.37 -8.91
C VAL A 124 1.47 7.63 -8.27
N THR A 125 1.30 8.73 -7.52
CA THR A 125 0.04 9.02 -6.84
C THR A 125 -1.08 9.31 -7.83
N ARG A 126 -0.85 10.14 -8.86
CA ARG A 126 -1.82 10.45 -9.91
C ARG A 126 -2.22 9.19 -10.68
N THR A 127 -1.24 8.39 -11.09
CA THR A 127 -1.49 7.13 -11.80
C THR A 127 -2.27 6.14 -10.92
N ARG A 128 -2.01 6.09 -9.61
CA ARG A 128 -2.82 5.29 -8.67
C ARG A 128 -4.26 5.74 -8.61
N ILE A 129 -4.51 7.04 -8.55
CA ILE A 129 -5.86 7.62 -8.55
C ILE A 129 -6.63 7.15 -9.79
N ASP A 130 -6.01 7.23 -10.96
CA ASP A 130 -6.64 6.83 -12.23
C ASP A 130 -6.93 5.33 -12.27
N ILE A 131 -5.94 4.50 -11.98
CA ILE A 131 -6.04 3.03 -12.06
C ILE A 131 -6.96 2.47 -10.96
N GLU A 132 -6.74 2.88 -9.70
CA GLU A 132 -7.53 2.37 -8.58
C GLU A 132 -8.92 2.98 -8.55
N GLY A 133 -9.10 4.23 -8.98
CA GLY A 133 -10.42 4.85 -9.16
C GLY A 133 -11.28 4.13 -10.20
N LEU A 134 -10.69 3.81 -11.37
CA LEU A 134 -11.38 3.01 -12.39
C LEU A 134 -11.72 1.61 -11.88
N ALA A 135 -10.78 0.95 -11.21
CA ALA A 135 -10.99 -0.39 -10.67
C ALA A 135 -12.05 -0.40 -9.56
N LEU A 136 -12.08 0.61 -8.68
CA LEU A 136 -13.08 0.78 -7.63
C LEU A 136 -14.47 0.99 -8.22
N ARG A 137 -14.62 1.88 -9.19
CA ARG A 137 -15.89 2.11 -9.90
C ARG A 137 -16.43 0.82 -10.48
N ARG A 138 -15.60 0.08 -11.23
CA ARG A 138 -15.99 -1.22 -11.79
C ARG A 138 -16.33 -2.26 -10.72
N SER A 139 -15.64 -2.23 -9.58
CA SER A 139 -15.94 -3.14 -8.47
C SER A 139 -17.28 -2.83 -7.82
N ILE A 140 -17.64 -1.56 -7.68
CA ILE A 140 -18.96 -1.14 -7.17
C ILE A 140 -20.08 -1.53 -8.14
N GLU A 141 -19.86 -1.41 -9.45
CA GLU A 141 -20.81 -1.79 -10.49
C GLU A 141 -21.05 -3.31 -10.55
N ARG A 142 -19.99 -4.11 -10.43
CA ARG A 142 -20.01 -5.56 -10.69
C ARG A 142 -20.03 -6.42 -9.43
N GLY A 143 -19.57 -5.87 -8.32
CA GLY A 143 -19.41 -6.61 -7.06
C GLY A 143 -20.74 -7.08 -6.51
N ASN A 144 -20.78 -8.32 -6.04
CA ASN A 144 -21.95 -8.92 -5.38
C ASN A 144 -21.89 -8.69 -3.86
N GLN A 145 -22.86 -9.27 -3.14
CA GLN A 145 -22.92 -9.13 -1.69
C GLN A 145 -21.71 -9.76 -0.98
N ALA A 146 -21.14 -10.85 -1.52
CA ALA A 146 -19.94 -11.46 -0.95
C ALA A 146 -18.72 -10.53 -1.08
N TRP A 147 -18.62 -9.78 -2.18
CA TRP A 147 -17.57 -8.77 -2.31
C TRP A 147 -17.76 -7.64 -1.29
N LEU A 148 -18.95 -7.10 -1.08
CA LEU A 148 -19.22 -6.09 -0.06
C LEU A 148 -18.81 -6.59 1.34
N ALA A 149 -19.22 -7.83 1.68
CA ALA A 149 -18.81 -8.44 2.94
C ALA A 149 -17.28 -8.57 3.06
N SER A 150 -16.57 -8.90 1.99
CA SER A 150 -15.10 -8.98 1.99
C SER A 150 -14.43 -7.63 2.23
N VAL A 151 -14.98 -6.54 1.68
CA VAL A 151 -14.50 -5.16 1.93
C VAL A 151 -14.69 -4.79 3.40
N GLU A 152 -15.88 -5.06 3.95
CA GLU A 152 -16.19 -4.77 5.35
C GLU A 152 -15.30 -5.57 6.31
N GLN A 153 -15.12 -6.86 6.08
CA GLN A 153 -14.21 -7.71 6.87
C GLN A 153 -12.77 -7.22 6.81
N ALA A 154 -12.29 -6.82 5.63
CA ALA A 154 -10.93 -6.30 5.48
C ALA A 154 -10.74 -4.97 6.23
N PHE A 155 -11.76 -4.11 6.24
CA PHE A 155 -11.75 -2.86 7.01
C PHE A 155 -11.73 -3.13 8.52
N VAL A 156 -12.62 -3.98 9.03
CA VAL A 156 -12.65 -4.37 10.45
C VAL A 156 -11.31 -4.95 10.90
N ALA A 157 -10.72 -5.83 10.09
CA ALA A 157 -9.42 -6.41 10.39
C ALA A 157 -8.28 -5.38 10.39
N LEU A 158 -8.38 -4.32 9.58
CA LEU A 158 -7.42 -3.22 9.56
C LEU A 158 -7.59 -2.32 10.79
N SER A 159 -8.82 -1.92 11.13
CA SER A 159 -9.12 -1.04 12.27
C SER A 159 -8.78 -1.67 13.63
N ALA A 160 -8.71 -3.01 13.70
CA ALA A 160 -8.31 -3.72 14.92
C ALA A 160 -6.80 -3.64 15.22
N VAL A 161 -5.98 -3.08 14.32
CA VAL A 161 -4.52 -3.05 14.44
C VAL A 161 -4.04 -1.61 14.52
N PRO A 162 -3.20 -1.24 15.52
CA PRO A 162 -2.66 0.11 15.61
C PRO A 162 -1.72 0.42 14.45
N TYR A 163 -1.83 1.64 13.90
CA TYR A 163 -1.00 2.12 12.79
C TYR A 163 0.50 2.14 13.12
N ARG A 164 0.84 2.56 14.33
CA ARG A 164 2.20 2.60 14.85
C ARG A 164 2.56 1.32 15.58
N HIS A 165 3.83 0.94 15.55
CA HIS A 165 4.30 -0.20 16.33
C HIS A 165 4.15 0.12 17.83
N PRO A 166 3.58 -0.79 18.65
CA PRO A 166 3.32 -0.51 20.07
C PRO A 166 4.60 -0.17 20.85
N ASP A 167 5.69 -0.87 20.57
CA ASP A 167 6.97 -0.72 21.28
C ASP A 167 7.91 0.31 20.63
N ASP A 168 7.62 0.76 19.40
CA ASP A 168 8.40 1.78 18.69
C ASP A 168 7.47 2.67 17.85
N PRO A 169 6.93 3.75 18.42
CA PRO A 169 6.01 4.65 17.73
C PRO A 169 6.62 5.37 16.51
N GLN A 170 7.94 5.30 16.32
CA GLN A 170 8.62 5.87 15.15
C GLN A 170 8.65 4.92 13.95
N THR A 171 8.11 3.71 14.11
CA THR A 171 8.00 2.73 13.03
C THR A 171 6.55 2.34 12.77
N HIS A 172 6.28 1.89 11.54
CA HIS A 172 4.99 1.29 11.21
C HIS A 172 4.86 -0.08 11.84
N ASN A 173 3.62 -0.42 12.21
CA ASN A 173 3.27 -1.78 12.54
C ASN A 173 3.17 -2.63 11.25
N GLU A 174 4.02 -3.64 11.10
CA GLU A 174 4.04 -4.50 9.90
C GLU A 174 2.73 -5.28 9.71
N VAL A 175 2.03 -5.59 10.81
CA VAL A 175 0.70 -6.21 10.74
C VAL A 175 -0.30 -5.22 10.14
N TRP A 176 -0.24 -3.94 10.55
CA TRP A 176 -1.08 -2.90 9.98
C TRP A 176 -0.81 -2.72 8.48
N ILE A 177 0.46 -2.68 8.07
CA ILE A 177 0.84 -2.55 6.64
C ILE A 177 0.24 -3.70 5.82
N THR A 178 0.33 -4.92 6.34
CA THR A 178 -0.23 -6.10 5.67
C THR A 178 -1.76 -5.99 5.55
N ARG A 179 -2.46 -5.61 6.64
CA ARG A 179 -3.90 -5.44 6.64
C ARG A 179 -4.36 -4.28 5.73
N HIS A 180 -3.61 -3.19 5.72
CA HIS A 180 -3.86 -2.04 4.84
C HIS A 180 -3.75 -2.42 3.35
N ARG A 181 -2.75 -3.22 2.98
CA ARG A 181 -2.62 -3.75 1.62
C ARG A 181 -3.82 -4.63 1.24
N ILE A 182 -4.24 -5.53 2.15
CA ILE A 182 -5.40 -6.40 1.96
C ILE A 182 -6.68 -5.58 1.81
N PHE A 183 -6.89 -4.57 2.64
CA PHE A 183 -8.05 -3.68 2.57
C PHE A 183 -8.15 -2.96 1.23
N HIS A 184 -7.09 -2.27 0.81
CA HIS A 184 -7.10 -1.58 -0.49
C HIS A 184 -7.24 -2.55 -1.67
N ARG A 185 -6.76 -3.79 -1.56
CA ARG A 185 -6.98 -4.81 -2.58
C ARG A 185 -8.45 -5.26 -2.62
N ALA A 186 -9.08 -5.44 -1.46
CA ALA A 186 -10.49 -5.83 -1.36
C ALA A 186 -11.42 -4.82 -2.05
N LEU A 187 -11.17 -3.52 -1.91
CA LEU A 187 -11.95 -2.45 -2.54
C LEU A 187 -12.09 -2.64 -4.05
N VAL A 188 -11.05 -3.13 -4.72
CA VAL A 188 -10.97 -3.18 -6.19
C VAL A 188 -11.07 -4.60 -6.76
N ASN A 189 -11.22 -5.62 -5.92
CA ASN A 189 -11.09 -7.02 -6.32
C ASN A 189 -12.20 -7.52 -7.25
N ALA A 190 -13.37 -6.85 -7.26
CA ALA A 190 -14.50 -7.19 -8.14
C ALA A 190 -14.47 -6.44 -9.48
N CYS A 191 -13.40 -5.70 -9.83
CA CYS A 191 -13.31 -4.89 -11.05
C CYS A 191 -13.35 -5.73 -12.36
N GLY A 192 -13.13 -7.04 -12.28
CA GLY A 192 -13.18 -7.95 -13.44
C GLY A 192 -12.01 -7.80 -14.41
N SER A 193 -10.87 -7.23 -13.97
CA SER A 193 -9.69 -7.04 -14.80
C SER A 193 -8.41 -7.38 -14.05
N GLN A 194 -7.77 -8.49 -14.43
CA GLN A 194 -6.49 -8.89 -13.86
C GLN A 194 -5.37 -7.87 -14.20
N TRP A 195 -5.47 -7.19 -15.35
CA TRP A 195 -4.52 -6.14 -15.72
C TRP A 195 -4.60 -4.93 -14.79
N LEU A 196 -5.81 -4.43 -14.49
CA LEU A 196 -5.97 -3.33 -13.52
C LEU A 196 -5.44 -3.72 -12.15
N LEU A 197 -5.71 -4.95 -11.71
CA LEU A 197 -5.24 -5.47 -10.44
C LEU A 197 -3.69 -5.59 -10.41
N GLY A 198 -3.08 -6.03 -11.51
CA GLY A 198 -1.63 -6.11 -11.65
C GLY A 198 -0.96 -4.74 -11.60
N PHE A 199 -1.44 -3.77 -12.39
CA PHE A 199 -0.93 -2.40 -12.36
C PHE A 199 -1.11 -1.75 -10.98
N ARG A 200 -2.27 -1.94 -10.37
CA ARG A 200 -2.53 -1.48 -9.01
C ARG A 200 -1.51 -2.03 -8.01
N ASP A 201 -1.18 -3.31 -8.09
CA ASP A 201 -0.23 -3.94 -7.16
C ASP A 201 1.16 -3.34 -7.29
N ILE A 202 1.65 -3.11 -8.51
CA ILE A 202 2.92 -2.45 -8.78
C ILE A 202 2.92 -1.02 -8.19
N LEU A 203 1.91 -0.23 -8.49
CA LEU A 203 1.79 1.15 -8.02
C LEU A 203 1.65 1.23 -6.49
N HIS A 204 0.96 0.28 -5.88
CA HIS A 204 0.85 0.18 -4.42
C HIS A 204 2.23 -0.04 -3.77
N GLU A 205 3.05 -0.94 -4.33
CA GLU A 205 4.41 -1.19 -3.84
C GLU A 205 5.31 0.05 -3.99
N GLN A 206 5.22 0.76 -5.11
CA GLN A 206 5.96 2.00 -5.30
C GLN A 206 5.55 3.06 -4.25
N SER A 207 4.25 3.26 -4.03
CA SER A 207 3.74 4.18 -3.02
C SER A 207 4.11 3.77 -1.59
N GLU A 208 4.20 2.47 -1.30
CA GLU A 208 4.63 1.94 0.01
C GLU A 208 6.03 2.39 0.38
N ARG A 209 6.98 2.42 -0.56
CA ARG A 209 8.34 2.90 -0.35
C ARG A 209 8.35 4.32 0.20
N TYR A 210 7.55 5.21 -0.39
CA TYR A 210 7.44 6.60 0.04
C TYR A 210 6.84 6.71 1.44
N ARG A 211 5.77 5.97 1.73
CA ARG A 211 5.13 5.96 3.05
C ARG A 211 6.10 5.51 4.14
N ARG A 212 6.87 4.46 3.90
CA ARG A 212 7.86 3.96 4.87
C ARG A 212 8.99 4.94 5.13
N LEU A 213 9.42 5.67 4.11
CA LEU A 213 10.43 6.71 4.27
C LEU A 213 9.92 7.92 5.08
N SER A 214 8.62 8.23 5.02
CA SER A 214 8.03 9.37 5.70
C SER A 214 7.78 9.16 7.19
N VAL A 215 7.56 7.93 7.65
CA VAL A 215 7.11 7.61 9.01
C VAL A 215 8.10 7.98 10.10
N ARG A 216 9.38 7.90 9.83
CA ARG A 216 10.43 8.27 10.80
C ARG A 216 10.38 9.73 11.26
N ARG A 217 9.39 10.51 10.79
CA ARG A 217 9.33 11.95 10.99
C ARG A 217 7.89 12.40 11.20
N GLU A 218 7.54 12.61 12.45
CA GLU A 218 6.28 13.23 12.79
C GLU A 218 6.23 14.66 12.23
N THR A 219 5.20 14.92 11.42
CA THR A 219 4.89 16.27 10.90
C THR A 219 4.01 17.07 11.86
N GLY A 220 3.76 16.56 13.07
CA GLY A 220 2.87 17.22 14.06
C GLY A 220 1.38 17.24 13.68
N THR A 221 1.03 16.77 12.50
CA THR A 221 -0.36 16.75 12.01
C THR A 221 -1.04 15.46 12.48
N VAL A 222 -2.07 15.59 13.29
CA VAL A 222 -2.92 14.46 13.69
C VAL A 222 -3.79 14.10 12.49
N ARG A 223 -3.45 13.01 11.81
CA ARG A 223 -4.23 12.44 10.71
C ARG A 223 -5.08 11.28 11.22
N ASP A 224 -6.38 11.36 10.99
CA ASP A 224 -7.29 10.26 11.25
C ASP A 224 -7.42 9.36 10.01
N VAL A 225 -6.47 8.44 9.86
CA VAL A 225 -6.44 7.48 8.74
C VAL A 225 -7.63 6.52 8.81
N GLU A 226 -8.10 6.20 10.00
CA GLU A 226 -9.25 5.31 10.19
C GLU A 226 -10.53 5.97 9.67
N ALA A 227 -10.77 7.24 9.97
CA ALA A 227 -11.91 7.99 9.44
C ALA A 227 -11.87 8.12 7.91
N GLU A 228 -10.68 8.27 7.31
CA GLU A 228 -10.54 8.27 5.86
C GLU A 228 -10.93 6.92 5.23
N HIS A 229 -10.47 5.81 5.80
CA HIS A 229 -10.85 4.48 5.33
C HIS A 229 -12.34 4.21 5.54
N ALA A 230 -12.91 4.62 6.69
CA ALA A 230 -14.34 4.51 6.97
C ALA A 230 -15.20 5.25 5.93
N ALA A 231 -14.78 6.45 5.50
CA ALA A 231 -15.47 7.21 4.47
C ALA A 231 -15.51 6.46 3.12
N ILE A 232 -14.41 5.82 2.72
CA ILE A 232 -14.36 4.99 1.51
C ILE A 232 -15.33 3.82 1.63
N VAL A 233 -15.26 3.06 2.73
CA VAL A 233 -16.12 1.88 2.96
C VAL A 233 -17.59 2.27 2.97
N HIS A 234 -17.95 3.36 3.65
CA HIS A 234 -19.33 3.85 3.71
C HIS A 234 -19.89 4.17 2.32
N ALA A 235 -19.11 4.81 1.45
CA ALA A 235 -19.51 5.06 0.08
C ALA A 235 -19.65 3.75 -0.73
N VAL A 236 -18.73 2.80 -0.56
CA VAL A 236 -18.77 1.48 -1.21
C VAL A 236 -20.00 0.69 -0.81
N LEU A 237 -20.34 0.64 0.49
CA LEU A 237 -21.51 -0.09 0.98
C LEU A 237 -22.83 0.50 0.47
N ARG A 238 -22.89 1.81 0.23
CA ARG A 238 -24.04 2.47 -0.43
C ARG A 238 -24.01 2.36 -1.95
N ARG A 239 -23.01 1.73 -2.53
CA ARG A 239 -22.76 1.65 -3.98
C ARG A 239 -22.67 3.02 -4.66
N ASP A 240 -22.21 4.03 -3.93
CA ASP A 240 -21.97 5.38 -4.44
C ASP A 240 -20.55 5.45 -5.01
N ALA A 241 -20.42 5.16 -6.29
CA ALA A 241 -19.13 5.08 -6.96
C ALA A 241 -18.41 6.43 -7.01
N ASP A 242 -19.15 7.53 -7.15
CA ASP A 242 -18.54 8.87 -7.22
C ASP A 242 -17.98 9.29 -5.86
N ALA A 243 -18.77 9.11 -4.79
CA ALA A 243 -18.31 9.38 -3.44
C ALA A 243 -17.14 8.46 -3.03
N ALA A 244 -17.17 7.17 -3.41
CA ALA A 244 -16.10 6.24 -3.09
C ALA A 244 -14.79 6.61 -3.78
N VAL A 245 -14.83 6.97 -5.07
CA VAL A 245 -13.65 7.41 -5.83
C VAL A 245 -13.13 8.74 -5.30
N ALA A 246 -14.00 9.69 -4.96
CA ALA A 246 -13.61 10.96 -4.36
C ALA A 246 -12.91 10.76 -3.00
N ALA A 247 -13.46 9.91 -2.12
CA ALA A 247 -12.85 9.59 -0.83
C ALA A 247 -11.50 8.89 -0.99
N LEU A 248 -11.36 7.93 -1.92
CA LEU A 248 -10.10 7.27 -2.24
C LEU A 248 -9.05 8.26 -2.76
N THR A 249 -9.45 9.15 -3.66
CA THR A 249 -8.59 10.21 -4.20
C THR A 249 -8.05 11.11 -3.08
N GLN A 250 -8.92 11.60 -2.21
CA GLN A 250 -8.52 12.44 -1.08
C GLN A 250 -7.57 11.70 -0.13
N HIS A 251 -7.81 10.43 0.14
CA HIS A 251 -6.92 9.59 0.95
C HIS A 251 -5.51 9.51 0.34
N PHE A 252 -5.38 9.31 -0.99
CA PHE A 252 -4.09 9.25 -1.67
C PHE A 252 -3.38 10.61 -1.69
N LEU A 253 -4.09 11.69 -2.00
CA LEU A 253 -3.54 13.04 -2.02
C LEU A 253 -3.04 13.48 -0.63
N ARG A 254 -3.80 13.19 0.44
CA ARG A 254 -3.35 13.47 1.81
C ARG A 254 -2.09 12.68 2.16
N THR A 255 -2.00 11.41 1.72
CA THR A 255 -0.80 10.60 1.91
C THR A 255 0.39 11.22 1.19
N MET A 256 0.24 11.60 -0.07
CA MET A 256 1.27 12.28 -0.86
C MET A 256 1.77 13.54 -0.16
N HIS A 257 0.86 14.41 0.25
CA HIS A 257 1.19 15.66 0.93
C HIS A 257 2.01 15.44 2.23
N LEU A 258 1.66 14.45 3.04
CA LEU A 258 2.41 14.11 4.24
C LEU A 258 3.82 13.58 3.93
N VAL A 259 3.95 12.80 2.86
CA VAL A 259 5.25 12.35 2.38
C VAL A 259 6.10 13.51 1.89
N GLU A 260 5.51 14.47 1.16
CA GLU A 260 6.19 15.69 0.70
C GLU A 260 6.68 16.56 1.87
N LEU A 261 5.88 16.73 2.90
CA LEU A 261 6.29 17.45 4.12
C LEU A 261 7.49 16.77 4.83
N ALA A 262 7.60 15.46 4.68
CA ALA A 262 8.75 14.69 5.18
C ALA A 262 9.95 14.69 4.21
N ALA A 263 9.77 15.15 2.97
CA ALA A 263 10.69 15.01 1.84
C ALA A 263 12.02 15.79 1.91
N PRO A 264 12.17 16.97 2.57
CA PRO A 264 13.46 17.68 2.58
C PRO A 264 14.66 16.84 3.00
N LYS A 265 14.38 15.70 3.62
CA LYS A 265 15.40 14.75 4.10
C LYS A 265 15.42 13.43 3.29
N ILE A 266 14.50 13.22 2.35
CA ILE A 266 14.53 12.07 1.42
C ILE A 266 15.63 12.30 0.37
N SER A 267 15.84 13.54 -0.07
CA SER A 267 16.94 13.93 -0.95
C SER A 267 18.33 13.71 -0.33
N GLU A 268 18.49 13.94 0.97
CA GLU A 268 19.74 13.69 1.67
C GLU A 268 20.15 12.20 1.72
N ILE A 269 19.18 11.28 1.74
CA ILE A 269 19.43 9.83 1.71
C ILE A 269 19.90 9.38 0.33
N SER A 270 19.42 10.04 -0.73
CA SER A 270 19.77 9.73 -2.11
C SER A 270 21.16 10.24 -2.52
N GLU A 271 21.70 11.29 -1.87
CA GLU A 271 23.01 11.87 -2.15
C GLU A 271 24.16 11.18 -1.39
N THR A 272 23.85 10.48 -0.30
CA THR A 272 24.84 9.80 0.54
C THR A 272 25.00 8.31 0.25
N ALA A 273 24.23 7.72 -0.66
CA ALA A 273 24.23 6.31 -1.07
C ALA A 273 24.86 6.10 -2.45
#